data_f357931d05caf746a8c73a811b32fe06
#
_entry.id   f357931d05caf746a8c73a811b32fe06
#
_cell.length_a   1.000
_cell.length_b   1.000
_cell.length_c   1.000
_cell.angle_alpha   90.00
_cell.angle_beta   90.00
_cell.angle_gamma   90.00
#
_symmetry.space_group_name_H-M   'P 1'
#
loop_
_entity.id
_entity.type
_entity.pdbx_description
1 polymer ?
#
loop_
_entity_poly.entity_id
_entity_poly.type
_entity_poly.pdbx_seq_one_letter_code
_entity_poly.pdbx_strand_id
1 'polypeptide(L)'
;MELIILRHGEAGQRSSIASDSIRPLTSSGKAEIHEIAKALKIIGLKFDIVVTSPLKRAYDTAMIVSDVFNIGKKVQVWKELAPEGKKIEVYRKISHIREEYTVLIVGHQPLLGQIVNDIIHNEKLSSSNLLLKKGVIRIRLLRKSNIPKGELRWLLTPRVLKKIYKKDIK
;
A
#
# COMPACT_ATOMS: atom_id res chain seq x y z
N MET A 1 -4.09 -10.59 -11.63
CA MET A 1 -3.25 -10.04 -10.55
C MET A 1 -4.12 -9.28 -9.58
N GLU A 2 -3.85 -9.40 -8.28
CA GLU A 2 -4.49 -8.57 -7.26
C GLU A 2 -3.49 -7.54 -6.72
N LEU A 3 -3.89 -6.29 -6.66
CA LEU A 3 -3.11 -5.23 -6.00
C LEU A 3 -3.77 -4.84 -4.69
N ILE A 4 -3.00 -4.87 -3.61
CA ILE A 4 -3.39 -4.33 -2.32
C ILE A 4 -2.55 -3.07 -2.11
N ILE A 5 -3.19 -1.93 -1.97
CA ILE A 5 -2.51 -0.63 -1.86
C ILE A 5 -2.69 -0.09 -0.45
N LEU A 6 -1.59 0.16 0.23
CA LEU A 6 -1.54 0.63 1.61
C LEU A 6 -0.65 1.87 1.71
N ARG A 7 -1.19 2.97 2.24
CA ARG A 7 -0.37 4.10 2.64
C ARG A 7 0.39 3.76 3.92
N HIS A 8 1.63 4.24 4.05
CA HIS A 8 2.41 4.08 5.29
C HIS A 8 1.63 4.55 6.54
N GLY A 9 1.93 3.93 7.67
CA GLY A 9 1.38 4.28 8.98
C GLY A 9 1.76 5.69 9.43
N GLU A 10 1.24 6.10 10.59
CA GLU A 10 1.57 7.38 11.17
C GLU A 10 3.06 7.49 11.46
N ALA A 11 3.69 8.56 10.97
CA ALA A 11 5.10 8.86 11.19
C ALA A 11 5.25 10.07 12.09
N GLY A 12 6.39 10.14 12.79
CA GLY A 12 6.73 11.25 13.66
C GLY A 12 6.68 12.61 12.93
N GLN A 13 6.78 13.68 13.68
CA GLN A 13 6.78 15.04 13.10
C GLN A 13 7.97 15.25 12.16
N ARG A 14 7.80 16.12 11.17
CA ARG A 14 8.91 16.57 10.34
C ARG A 14 9.84 17.41 11.21
N SER A 15 11.13 17.07 11.19
CA SER A 15 12.18 17.88 11.82
C SER A 15 12.86 18.69 10.74
N SER A 16 13.25 19.93 11.06
CA SER A 16 14.10 20.75 10.20
C SER A 16 15.54 20.23 10.13
N ILE A 17 15.94 19.40 11.09
CA ILE A 17 17.32 18.92 11.25
C ILE A 17 17.54 17.55 10.59
N ALA A 18 16.52 16.69 10.56
CA ALA A 18 16.64 15.34 10.01
C ALA A 18 15.97 15.20 8.66
N SER A 19 16.58 14.44 7.75
CA SER A 19 15.99 14.12 6.44
C SER A 19 14.63 13.44 6.61
N ASP A 20 13.63 13.86 5.84
CA ASP A 20 12.29 13.24 5.82
C ASP A 20 12.34 11.73 5.44
N SER A 21 13.41 11.32 4.75
CA SER A 21 13.59 9.92 4.31
C SER A 21 13.76 8.95 5.47
N ILE A 22 14.42 9.38 6.57
CA ILE A 22 14.71 8.54 7.75
C ILE A 22 13.64 8.65 8.84
N ARG A 23 12.60 9.43 8.66
CA ARG A 23 11.52 9.64 9.63
C ARG A 23 10.76 8.32 9.89
N PRO A 24 10.80 7.79 11.14
CA PRO A 24 10.20 6.50 11.46
C PRO A 24 8.69 6.61 11.71
N LEU A 25 8.04 5.45 11.81
CA LEU A 25 6.69 5.36 12.34
C LEU A 25 6.66 5.74 13.82
N THR A 26 5.57 6.35 14.27
CA THR A 26 5.26 6.50 15.69
C THR A 26 4.91 5.14 16.32
N SER A 27 4.95 5.04 17.66
CA SER A 27 4.52 3.82 18.35
C SER A 27 3.05 3.50 18.05
N SER A 28 2.18 4.53 18.03
CA SER A 28 0.77 4.38 17.63
C SER A 28 0.62 3.94 16.17
N GLY A 29 1.45 4.49 15.27
CA GLY A 29 1.47 4.09 13.86
C GLY A 29 1.87 2.64 13.66
N LYS A 30 2.88 2.15 14.39
CA LYS A 30 3.30 0.73 14.38
C LYS A 30 2.18 -0.18 14.86
N ALA A 31 1.54 0.15 15.99
CA ALA A 31 0.43 -0.61 16.54
C ALA A 31 -0.76 -0.65 15.57
N GLU A 32 -1.12 0.49 14.97
CA GLU A 32 -2.20 0.57 13.98
C GLU A 32 -1.93 -0.32 12.75
N ILE A 33 -0.71 -0.29 12.21
CA ILE A 33 -0.34 -1.13 11.06
C ILE A 33 -0.36 -2.62 11.43
N HIS A 34 0.07 -2.98 12.63
CA HIS A 34 0.00 -4.36 13.10
C HIS A 34 -1.47 -4.86 13.19
N GLU A 35 -2.38 -4.06 13.75
CA GLU A 35 -3.82 -4.38 13.79
C GLU A 35 -4.41 -4.52 12.38
N ILE A 36 -4.05 -3.60 11.46
CA ILE A 36 -4.46 -3.66 10.05
C ILE A 36 -3.95 -4.96 9.40
N ALA A 37 -2.69 -5.30 9.58
CA ALA A 37 -2.10 -6.52 9.01
C ALA A 37 -2.79 -7.78 9.53
N LYS A 38 -3.09 -7.85 10.83
CA LYS A 38 -3.86 -8.95 11.42
C LYS A 38 -5.26 -9.04 10.81
N ALA A 39 -5.98 -7.92 10.69
CA ALA A 39 -7.29 -7.89 10.04
C ALA A 39 -7.24 -8.37 8.58
N LEU A 40 -6.23 -7.97 7.82
CA LEU A 40 -6.05 -8.43 6.44
C LEU A 40 -5.80 -9.95 6.37
N LYS A 41 -5.10 -10.51 7.36
CA LYS A 41 -4.90 -11.97 7.47
C LYS A 41 -6.19 -12.70 7.82
N ILE A 42 -7.00 -12.16 8.74
CA ILE A 42 -8.31 -12.69 9.14
C ILE A 42 -9.27 -12.76 7.96
N ILE A 43 -9.30 -11.73 7.10
CA ILE A 43 -10.15 -11.74 5.88
C ILE A 43 -9.58 -12.61 4.74
N GLY A 44 -8.55 -13.41 5.01
CA GLY A 44 -8.04 -14.43 4.10
C GLY A 44 -7.07 -13.92 3.04
N LEU A 45 -6.52 -12.70 3.16
CA LEU A 45 -5.49 -12.25 2.22
C LEU A 45 -4.21 -13.07 2.36
N LYS A 46 -3.53 -13.23 1.24
CA LYS A 46 -2.17 -13.79 1.12
C LYS A 46 -1.39 -12.89 0.18
N PHE A 47 -0.11 -12.69 0.44
CA PHE A 47 0.75 -11.88 -0.43
C PHE A 47 1.87 -12.73 -1.02
N ASP A 48 2.07 -12.64 -2.33
CA ASP A 48 3.18 -13.27 -3.02
C ASP A 48 4.42 -12.40 -2.99
N ILE A 49 4.23 -11.07 -3.01
CA ILE A 49 5.29 -10.06 -2.96
C ILE A 49 4.80 -8.81 -2.25
N VAL A 50 5.70 -8.16 -1.54
CA VAL A 50 5.50 -6.84 -0.94
C VAL A 50 6.48 -5.87 -1.57
N VAL A 51 5.98 -4.77 -2.12
CA VAL A 51 6.82 -3.71 -2.68
C VAL A 51 6.62 -2.41 -1.90
N THR A 52 7.70 -1.72 -1.59
CA THR A 52 7.65 -0.54 -0.73
C THR A 52 8.55 0.58 -1.20
N SER A 53 8.17 1.82 -0.87
CA SER A 53 9.04 2.99 -0.96
C SER A 53 10.30 2.82 -0.10
N PRO A 54 11.45 3.40 -0.51
CA PRO A 54 12.67 3.40 0.30
C PRO A 54 12.57 4.24 1.58
N LEU A 55 11.58 5.14 1.71
CA LEU A 55 11.45 5.98 2.88
C LEU A 55 11.10 5.15 4.12
N LYS A 56 11.80 5.39 5.22
CA LYS A 56 11.77 4.57 6.43
C LYS A 56 10.35 4.23 6.91
N ARG A 57 9.44 5.20 6.96
CA ARG A 57 8.04 4.99 7.39
C ARG A 57 7.26 4.01 6.51
N ALA A 58 7.54 3.99 5.20
CA ALA A 58 6.91 3.03 4.29
C ALA A 58 7.57 1.66 4.41
N TYR A 59 8.89 1.62 4.49
CA TYR A 59 9.65 0.40 4.70
C TYR A 59 9.25 -0.28 6.03
N ASP A 60 9.20 0.46 7.14
CA ASP A 60 8.78 -0.06 8.44
C ASP A 60 7.33 -0.60 8.38
N THR A 61 6.44 0.09 7.64
CA THR A 61 5.06 -0.39 7.42
C THR A 61 5.06 -1.73 6.67
N ALA A 62 5.83 -1.84 5.60
CA ALA A 62 5.95 -3.06 4.81
C ALA A 62 6.51 -4.23 5.65
N MET A 63 7.53 -3.96 6.47
CA MET A 63 8.12 -4.96 7.34
C MET A 63 7.12 -5.48 8.38
N ILE A 64 6.36 -4.60 9.06
CA ILE A 64 5.34 -5.01 10.02
C ILE A 64 4.29 -5.93 9.36
N VAL A 65 3.81 -5.56 8.15
CA VAL A 65 2.88 -6.43 7.42
C VAL A 65 3.53 -7.75 7.06
N SER A 66 4.75 -7.73 6.55
CA SER A 66 5.49 -8.93 6.14
C SER A 66 5.74 -9.89 7.31
N ASP A 67 6.02 -9.37 8.49
CA ASP A 67 6.20 -10.18 9.71
C ASP A 67 4.90 -10.88 10.10
N VAL A 68 3.76 -10.18 10.09
CA VAL A 68 2.43 -10.77 10.37
C VAL A 68 2.09 -11.90 9.39
N PHE A 69 2.53 -11.78 8.13
CA PHE A 69 2.28 -12.76 7.09
C PHE A 69 3.40 -13.81 6.92
N ASN A 70 4.51 -13.70 7.70
CA ASN A 70 5.69 -14.56 7.60
C ASN A 70 6.33 -14.58 6.20
N ILE A 71 6.44 -13.43 5.56
CA ILE A 71 6.93 -13.27 4.17
C ILE A 71 8.06 -12.24 4.04
N GLY A 72 8.84 -12.00 5.09
CA GLY A 72 9.90 -10.97 5.11
C GLY A 72 10.90 -11.05 3.95
N LYS A 73 11.23 -12.25 3.46
CA LYS A 73 12.13 -12.46 2.29
C LYS A 73 11.51 -11.98 0.96
N LYS A 74 10.23 -11.67 0.91
CA LYS A 74 9.50 -11.25 -0.30
C LYS A 74 9.33 -9.73 -0.39
N VAL A 75 9.99 -8.96 0.48
CA VAL A 75 9.93 -7.49 0.46
C VAL A 75 10.94 -6.94 -0.52
N GLN A 76 10.47 -6.10 -1.44
CA GLN A 76 11.31 -5.40 -2.41
C GLN A 76 11.15 -3.89 -2.25
N VAL A 77 12.26 -3.17 -2.34
CA VAL A 77 12.27 -1.71 -2.31
C VAL A 77 12.22 -1.16 -3.74
N TRP A 78 11.20 -0.36 -4.03
CA TRP A 78 11.05 0.33 -5.31
C TRP A 78 11.19 1.83 -5.09
N LYS A 79 12.28 2.42 -5.61
CA LYS A 79 12.53 3.87 -5.54
C LYS A 79 11.42 4.68 -6.20
N GLU A 80 10.73 4.09 -7.15
CA GLU A 80 9.62 4.68 -7.89
C GLU A 80 8.37 4.89 -7.02
N LEU A 81 8.31 4.29 -5.82
CA LEU A 81 7.25 4.51 -4.83
C LEU A 81 7.56 5.64 -3.85
N ALA A 82 8.70 6.32 -3.98
CA ALA A 82 8.99 7.54 -3.23
C ALA A 82 8.00 8.66 -3.59
N PRO A 83 7.81 9.68 -2.74
CA PRO A 83 6.82 10.75 -2.99
C PRO A 83 6.96 11.45 -4.34
N GLU A 84 8.21 11.61 -4.82
CA GLU A 84 8.59 12.20 -6.10
C GLU A 84 8.64 11.19 -7.25
N GLY A 85 8.30 9.94 -6.99
CA GLY A 85 8.36 8.85 -7.96
C GLY A 85 7.35 9.02 -9.09
N LYS A 86 7.70 8.46 -10.26
CA LYS A 86 6.86 8.55 -11.46
C LYS A 86 5.96 7.30 -11.56
N LYS A 87 4.65 7.49 -11.58
CA LYS A 87 3.68 6.40 -11.70
C LYS A 87 3.89 5.48 -12.90
N ILE A 88 4.36 6.03 -14.03
CA ILE A 88 4.64 5.23 -15.23
C ILE A 88 5.73 4.16 -14.98
N GLU A 89 6.73 4.48 -14.18
CA GLU A 89 7.78 3.52 -13.82
C GLU A 89 7.24 2.42 -12.87
N VAL A 90 6.29 2.80 -12.00
CA VAL A 90 5.57 1.81 -11.16
C VAL A 90 4.77 0.85 -12.05
N TYR A 91 4.07 1.37 -13.06
CA TYR A 91 3.29 0.53 -14.01
C TYR A 91 4.19 -0.42 -14.80
N ARG A 92 5.36 0.07 -15.25
CA ARG A 92 6.34 -0.77 -15.93
C ARG A 92 6.81 -1.92 -15.03
N LYS A 93 7.07 -1.69 -13.76
CA LYS A 93 7.43 -2.76 -12.82
C LYS A 93 6.28 -3.72 -12.55
N ILE A 94 5.05 -3.22 -12.39
CA ILE A 94 3.86 -4.05 -12.23
C ILE A 94 3.66 -4.97 -13.44
N SER A 95 3.93 -4.50 -14.67
CA SER A 95 3.74 -5.31 -15.88
C SER A 95 4.65 -6.55 -15.96
N HIS A 96 5.78 -6.55 -15.26
CA HIS A 96 6.71 -7.68 -15.18
C HIS A 96 6.39 -8.69 -14.05
N ILE A 97 5.43 -8.38 -13.19
CA ILE A 97 5.00 -9.33 -12.13
C ILE A 97 4.05 -10.36 -12.74
N ARG A 98 4.07 -11.58 -12.24
CA ARG A 98 3.17 -12.66 -12.67
C ARG A 98 1.69 -12.31 -12.43
N GLU A 99 0.82 -12.75 -13.34
CA GLU A 99 -0.60 -12.38 -13.31
C GLU A 99 -1.39 -13.01 -12.16
N GLU A 100 -0.94 -14.15 -11.68
CA GLU A 100 -1.53 -14.86 -10.55
C GLU A 100 -1.19 -14.25 -9.19
N TYR A 101 -0.21 -13.32 -9.13
CA TYR A 101 0.27 -12.78 -7.87
C TYR A 101 -0.69 -11.78 -7.22
N THR A 102 -0.71 -11.84 -5.88
CA THR A 102 -1.24 -10.79 -5.02
C THR A 102 -0.08 -9.95 -4.49
N VAL A 103 -0.09 -8.68 -4.86
CA VAL A 103 1.00 -7.73 -4.59
C VAL A 103 0.53 -6.70 -3.57
N LEU A 104 1.26 -6.57 -2.45
CA LEU A 104 1.09 -5.43 -1.55
C LEU A 104 2.00 -4.29 -1.99
N ILE A 105 1.44 -3.11 -2.20
CA ILE A 105 2.17 -1.87 -2.52
C ILE A 105 2.07 -0.91 -1.35
N VAL A 106 3.21 -0.54 -0.77
CA VAL A 106 3.29 0.41 0.34
C VAL A 106 4.02 1.68 -0.10
N GLY A 107 3.39 2.84 0.08
CA GLY A 107 3.97 4.11 -0.38
C GLY A 107 3.29 5.34 0.23
N HIS A 108 3.23 6.40 -0.56
CA HIS A 108 2.87 7.76 -0.11
C HIS A 108 1.74 8.36 -0.95
N GLN A 109 1.06 9.36 -0.36
CA GLN A 109 0.22 10.28 -1.11
C GLN A 109 1.07 11.47 -1.61
N PRO A 110 0.76 12.03 -2.80
CA PRO A 110 -0.42 11.73 -3.64
C PRO A 110 -0.24 10.54 -4.61
N LEU A 111 0.99 10.01 -4.77
CA LEU A 111 1.34 9.01 -5.79
C LEU A 111 0.41 7.78 -5.79
N LEU A 112 0.16 7.20 -4.61
CA LEU A 112 -0.74 6.03 -4.51
C LEU A 112 -2.16 6.35 -4.95
N GLY A 113 -2.68 7.53 -4.60
CA GLY A 113 -4.00 7.98 -5.04
C GLY A 113 -4.08 8.15 -6.56
N GLN A 114 -3.04 8.70 -7.17
CA GLN A 114 -2.94 8.84 -8.63
C GLN A 114 -2.90 7.47 -9.33
N ILE A 115 -2.13 6.51 -8.79
CA ILE A 115 -2.05 5.15 -9.32
C ILE A 115 -3.43 4.47 -9.27
N VAL A 116 -4.09 4.53 -8.12
CA VAL A 116 -5.44 3.96 -7.96
C VAL A 116 -6.41 4.58 -8.96
N ASN A 117 -6.40 5.92 -9.06
CA ASN A 117 -7.28 6.65 -9.97
C ASN A 117 -7.08 6.23 -11.43
N ASP A 118 -5.83 6.16 -11.91
CA ASP A 118 -5.52 5.75 -13.27
C ASP A 118 -5.98 4.31 -13.58
N ILE A 119 -5.92 3.42 -12.57
CA ILE A 119 -6.29 2.01 -12.76
C ILE A 119 -7.80 1.82 -12.81
N ILE A 120 -8.57 2.50 -11.94
CA ILE A 120 -10.02 2.26 -11.80
C ILE A 120 -10.87 3.13 -12.70
N HIS A 121 -10.37 4.28 -13.18
CA HIS A 121 -11.12 5.17 -14.06
C HIS A 121 -10.79 4.93 -15.53
N ASN A 122 -11.84 4.73 -16.33
CA ASN A 122 -11.77 4.80 -17.79
C ASN A 122 -11.97 6.26 -18.19
N GLU A 123 -10.88 6.90 -18.68
CA GLU A 123 -10.86 8.21 -19.32
C GLU A 123 -11.39 9.45 -18.57
N LYS A 124 -10.51 10.46 -18.50
CA LYS A 124 -10.81 11.92 -18.37
C LYS A 124 -11.68 12.45 -17.22
N LEU A 125 -11.98 11.73 -16.18
CA LEU A 125 -12.46 12.38 -14.97
C LEU A 125 -11.27 12.97 -14.20
N SER A 126 -10.86 14.14 -14.67
CA SER A 126 -9.92 15.03 -14.01
C SER A 126 -10.40 15.34 -12.59
N SER A 127 -9.46 15.31 -11.64
CA SER A 127 -9.48 15.98 -10.34
C SER A 127 -10.10 15.31 -9.11
N SER A 128 -10.67 14.14 -9.14
CA SER A 128 -10.95 13.45 -7.87
C SER A 128 -9.75 12.66 -7.38
N ASN A 129 -8.80 13.33 -6.72
CA ASN A 129 -7.74 12.65 -6.01
C ASN A 129 -8.34 11.76 -4.92
N LEU A 130 -8.34 10.45 -5.14
CA LEU A 130 -8.74 9.48 -4.12
C LEU A 130 -7.72 9.58 -2.98
N LEU A 131 -8.04 10.38 -1.96
CA LEU A 131 -7.18 10.56 -0.80
C LEU A 131 -7.28 9.31 0.08
N LEU A 132 -6.31 8.43 -0.05
CA LEU A 132 -6.09 7.32 0.88
C LEU A 132 -5.68 7.86 2.26
N LYS A 133 -6.65 8.33 3.04
CA LYS A 133 -6.42 8.65 4.45
C LYS A 133 -6.27 7.35 5.23
N LYS A 134 -5.06 6.75 5.22
CA LYS A 134 -4.73 5.53 5.98
C LYS A 134 -5.55 4.27 5.63
N GLY A 135 -6.28 4.22 4.51
CA GLY A 135 -7.07 3.06 4.09
C GLY A 135 -6.24 2.02 3.33
N VAL A 136 -6.84 0.83 3.19
CA VAL A 136 -6.35 -0.24 2.33
C VAL A 136 -7.29 -0.40 1.16
N ILE A 137 -6.75 -0.47 -0.05
CA ILE A 137 -7.52 -0.70 -1.27
C ILE A 137 -7.12 -2.05 -1.86
N ARG A 138 -8.12 -2.80 -2.33
CA ARG A 138 -7.91 -3.98 -3.19
C ARG A 138 -8.43 -3.70 -4.59
N ILE A 139 -7.58 -3.93 -5.57
CA ILE A 139 -7.88 -3.80 -6.99
C ILE A 139 -7.54 -5.12 -7.68
N ARG A 140 -8.46 -5.61 -8.52
CA ARG A 140 -8.18 -6.67 -9.46
C ARG A 140 -7.73 -6.06 -10.79
N LEU A 141 -6.48 -6.29 -11.19
CA LEU A 141 -6.02 -5.88 -12.51
C LEU A 141 -6.63 -6.79 -13.58
N LEU A 142 -7.24 -6.17 -14.58
CA LEU A 142 -7.82 -6.84 -15.74
C LEU A 142 -6.84 -6.83 -16.92
N ARG A 143 -6.07 -5.75 -17.05
CA ARG A 143 -5.13 -5.56 -18.15
C ARG A 143 -3.86 -4.88 -17.65
N LYS A 144 -2.72 -5.47 -18.03
CA LYS A 144 -1.40 -4.87 -17.90
C LYS A 144 -1.07 -4.13 -19.20
N SER A 145 -1.00 -2.83 -19.13
CA SER A 145 -0.65 -1.94 -20.24
C SER A 145 0.20 -0.80 -19.70
N ASN A 146 0.59 0.15 -20.55
CA ASN A 146 1.32 1.34 -20.12
C ASN A 146 0.61 2.09 -18.99
N ILE A 147 -0.73 2.08 -19.00
CA ILE A 147 -1.57 2.45 -17.87
C ILE A 147 -2.46 1.25 -17.56
N PRO A 148 -2.19 0.49 -16.48
CA PRO A 148 -2.96 -0.70 -16.15
C PRO A 148 -4.43 -0.35 -15.92
N LYS A 149 -5.32 -1.29 -16.23
CA LYS A 149 -6.76 -1.15 -15.97
C LYS A 149 -7.23 -2.25 -15.03
N GLY A 150 -8.14 -1.90 -14.14
CA GLY A 150 -8.62 -2.82 -13.11
C GLY A 150 -9.93 -2.41 -12.48
N GLU A 151 -10.43 -3.26 -11.63
CA GLU A 151 -11.68 -3.10 -10.88
C GLU A 151 -11.38 -2.87 -9.40
N LEU A 152 -12.01 -1.88 -8.80
CA LEU A 152 -12.01 -1.71 -7.35
C LEU A 152 -12.81 -2.86 -6.72
N ARG A 153 -12.16 -3.70 -5.93
CA ARG A 153 -12.82 -4.77 -5.19
C ARG A 153 -13.39 -4.27 -3.87
N TRP A 154 -12.60 -3.51 -3.13
CA TRP A 154 -13.03 -2.84 -1.90
C TRP A 154 -12.00 -1.77 -1.46
N LEU A 155 -12.49 -0.85 -0.65
CA LEU A 155 -11.70 0.10 0.14
C LEU A 155 -12.13 -0.04 1.62
N LEU A 156 -11.18 -0.38 2.48
CA LEU A 156 -11.42 -0.52 3.91
C LEU A 156 -10.64 0.54 4.69
N THR A 157 -11.33 1.24 5.57
CA THR A 157 -10.69 2.20 6.46
C THR A 157 -10.05 1.49 7.67
N PRO A 158 -9.06 2.09 8.35
CA PRO A 158 -8.49 1.53 9.57
C PRO A 158 -9.54 1.23 10.63
N ARG A 159 -10.57 2.07 10.74
CA ARG A 159 -11.66 1.87 11.68
C ARG A 159 -12.40 0.55 11.45
N VAL A 160 -12.67 0.21 10.20
CA VAL A 160 -13.31 -1.07 9.82
C VAL A 160 -12.38 -2.24 10.10
N LEU A 161 -11.13 -2.16 9.64
CA LEU A 161 -10.12 -3.21 9.84
C LEU A 161 -9.87 -3.50 11.33
N LYS A 162 -9.76 -2.47 12.14
CA LYS A 162 -9.63 -2.62 13.61
C LYS A 162 -10.84 -3.31 14.25
N LYS A 163 -12.07 -3.07 13.75
CA LYS A 163 -13.26 -3.78 14.23
C LYS A 163 -13.21 -5.27 13.87
N ILE A 164 -12.75 -5.61 12.67
CA ILE A 164 -12.57 -7.01 12.24
C ILE A 164 -11.58 -7.70 13.17
N TYR A 165 -10.40 -7.10 13.38
CA TYR A 165 -9.37 -7.64 14.28
C TYR A 165 -9.89 -7.86 15.70
N LYS A 166 -10.56 -6.85 16.29
CA LYS A 166 -11.09 -6.95 17.67
C LYS A 166 -12.21 -7.99 17.84
N LYS A 167 -12.94 -8.30 16.76
CA LYS A 167 -13.99 -9.32 16.82
C LYS A 167 -13.43 -10.74 16.80
N ASP A 168 -12.27 -10.93 16.21
CA ASP A 168 -11.60 -12.23 16.11
C ASP A 168 -10.87 -12.63 17.41
N ILE A 169 -10.59 -11.65 18.30
CA ILE A 169 -9.89 -11.88 19.57
C ILE A 169 -10.89 -12.23 20.71
N LYS A 170 -12.18 -12.07 20.48
CA LYS A 170 -13.24 -12.44 21.41
C LYS A 170 -13.73 -13.86 21.16
#